data_90ddca7793981b7f11c551e6d46c706f
#
_entry.id   90ddca7793981b7f11c551e6d46c706f
#
_cell.length_a   1.000
_cell.length_b   1.000
_cell.length_c   1.000
_cell.angle_alpha   90.00
_cell.angle_beta   90.00
_cell.angle_gamma   90.00
#
_symmetry.space_group_name_H-M   'P 1'
#
loop_
_entity.id
_entity.type
_entity.pdbx_description
1 polymer ?
#
loop_
_entity_poly.entity_id
_entity_poly.type
_entity_poly.pdbx_seq_one_letter_code
_entity_poly.pdbx_strand_id
1 'polypeptide(L)'
;MAKILITGVMGTLGRPLKRELEKRGHDVWGMDLQHQADQKYYRADVANYRQLERVFEQDYDFVYHLAAEFGRINGEEYYDTLWTTNVIGTRNVLEIQKRRKFKLIFASSSEIYGDKHQHVLSEDIPLNHSIIQHNDYAVTKWVNEIQIMNFEKRFGNPIMRLRFFNAYGPGEYYHNYRSVVCLFTYRALHRIPYDVYLGYHRVFMYIDDFIPSLANACANFIPGDVFNIGGTEFRSVKDLSDLILKSLGLDDSFVNYLPEDKHNVLNKRPDIEKARKAFGHNPKITLEQGVPRTIDWMKSVYK
;
A
#
# COMPACT_ATOMS: atom_id res chain seq x y z
N MET A 1 24.06 2.68 9.56
CA MET A 1 23.87 2.67 8.09
C MET A 1 23.55 1.24 7.66
N ALA A 2 22.50 1.00 6.92
CA ALA A 2 22.11 -0.31 6.39
C ALA A 2 21.98 -0.23 4.87
N LYS A 3 22.22 -1.35 4.18
CA LYS A 3 21.98 -1.49 2.74
C LYS A 3 20.57 -2.03 2.51
N ILE A 4 19.74 -1.28 1.83
CA ILE A 4 18.29 -1.53 1.71
C ILE A 4 17.89 -1.63 0.25
N LEU A 5 17.13 -2.67 -0.12
CA LEU A 5 16.48 -2.77 -1.42
C LEU A 5 14.99 -2.44 -1.28
N ILE A 6 14.45 -1.65 -2.21
CA ILE A 6 13.01 -1.41 -2.35
C ILE A 6 12.55 -1.96 -3.70
N THR A 7 11.73 -2.99 -3.71
CA THR A 7 11.01 -3.42 -4.91
C THR A 7 9.76 -2.58 -5.10
N GLY A 8 9.41 -2.21 -6.34
CA GLY A 8 8.32 -1.26 -6.58
C GLY A 8 8.70 0.19 -6.22
N VAL A 9 10.00 0.52 -6.34
CA VAL A 9 10.55 1.81 -5.91
C VAL A 9 10.00 3.01 -6.67
N MET A 10 9.51 2.82 -7.89
CA MET A 10 8.94 3.89 -8.72
C MET A 10 7.46 4.15 -8.40
N GLY A 11 6.85 3.36 -7.53
CA GLY A 11 5.47 3.52 -7.07
C GLY A 11 5.26 4.71 -6.12
N THR A 12 3.98 4.96 -5.80
CA THR A 12 3.54 6.07 -4.92
C THR A 12 4.25 6.07 -3.56
N LEU A 13 4.44 4.90 -2.95
CA LEU A 13 5.11 4.75 -1.66
C LEU A 13 6.64 4.56 -1.81
N GLY A 14 7.08 3.91 -2.88
CA GLY A 14 8.48 3.55 -3.08
C GLY A 14 9.40 4.76 -3.21
N ARG A 15 9.03 5.73 -4.05
CA ARG A 15 9.82 6.95 -4.29
C ARG A 15 10.05 7.78 -3.01
N PRO A 16 9.01 8.16 -2.26
CA PRO A 16 9.21 8.92 -1.04
C PRO A 16 9.89 8.10 0.06
N LEU A 17 9.66 6.79 0.14
CA LEU A 17 10.38 5.92 1.07
C LEU A 17 11.88 5.89 0.76
N LYS A 18 12.27 5.74 -0.52
CA LYS A 18 13.69 5.80 -0.92
C LYS A 18 14.33 7.09 -0.41
N ARG A 19 13.72 8.24 -0.71
CA ARG A 19 14.22 9.56 -0.27
C ARG A 19 14.33 9.68 1.26
N GLU A 20 13.34 9.20 1.99
CA GLU A 20 13.34 9.27 3.44
C GLU A 20 14.45 8.39 4.05
N LEU A 21 14.64 7.17 3.54
CA LEU A 21 15.69 6.27 4.00
C LEU A 21 17.10 6.79 3.64
N GLU A 22 17.29 7.37 2.46
CA GLU A 22 18.54 8.03 2.07
C GLU A 22 18.85 9.22 2.98
N LYS A 23 17.84 10.04 3.29
CA LYS A 23 17.95 11.18 4.24
C LYS A 23 18.37 10.70 5.64
N ARG A 24 17.99 9.49 6.03
CA ARG A 24 18.41 8.85 7.29
C ARG A 24 19.80 8.20 7.23
N GLY A 25 20.51 8.32 6.10
CA GLY A 25 21.87 7.84 5.94
C GLY A 25 21.99 6.35 5.58
N HIS A 26 20.92 5.73 5.04
CA HIS A 26 20.98 4.36 4.52
C HIS A 26 21.50 4.32 3.07
N ASP A 27 22.11 3.19 2.67
CA ASP A 27 22.45 2.88 1.28
C ASP A 27 21.24 2.22 0.60
N VAL A 28 20.49 2.99 -0.20
CA VAL A 28 19.19 2.56 -0.72
C VAL A 28 19.26 2.24 -2.21
N TRP A 29 18.87 1.02 -2.55
CA TRP A 29 18.77 0.49 -3.90
C TRP A 29 17.31 0.34 -4.30
N GLY A 30 17.01 0.54 -5.58
CA GLY A 30 15.67 0.41 -6.11
C GLY A 30 15.54 -0.68 -7.16
N MET A 31 14.35 -1.27 -7.26
CA MET A 31 13.97 -2.19 -8.32
C MET A 31 12.53 -1.90 -8.77
N ASP A 32 12.29 -1.83 -10.08
CA ASP A 32 10.96 -1.64 -10.67
C ASP A 32 10.92 -2.13 -12.14
N LEU A 33 9.71 -2.20 -12.72
CA LEU A 33 9.52 -2.49 -14.15
C LEU A 33 9.89 -1.29 -15.04
N GLN A 34 9.73 -0.08 -14.53
CA GLN A 34 10.01 1.16 -15.26
C GLN A 34 11.51 1.33 -15.46
N HIS A 35 11.90 2.03 -16.52
CA HIS A 35 13.30 2.40 -16.72
C HIS A 35 13.67 3.63 -15.89
N GLN A 36 14.82 3.57 -15.22
CA GLN A 36 15.41 4.68 -14.49
C GLN A 36 16.92 4.70 -14.69
N ALA A 37 17.49 5.86 -15.02
CA ALA A 37 18.93 6.06 -15.12
C ALA A 37 19.49 6.41 -13.72
N ASP A 38 19.75 5.39 -12.91
CA ASP A 38 20.35 5.49 -11.57
C ASP A 38 21.28 4.30 -11.36
N GLN A 39 22.47 4.52 -10.82
CA GLN A 39 23.45 3.46 -10.56
C GLN A 39 22.99 2.47 -9.48
N LYS A 40 22.10 2.91 -8.55
CA LYS A 40 21.53 2.09 -7.49
C LYS A 40 20.12 1.62 -7.84
N TYR A 41 19.94 1.23 -9.09
CA TYR A 41 18.64 0.83 -9.61
C TYR A 41 18.73 -0.37 -10.55
N TYR A 42 17.76 -1.28 -10.43
CA TYR A 42 17.58 -2.39 -11.35
C TYR A 42 16.23 -2.31 -12.03
N ARG A 43 16.22 -2.36 -13.35
CA ARG A 43 15.00 -2.67 -14.07
C ARG A 43 14.79 -4.18 -14.05
N ALA A 44 13.81 -4.65 -13.27
CA ALA A 44 13.53 -6.07 -13.11
C ALA A 44 12.08 -6.32 -12.71
N ASP A 45 11.56 -7.50 -13.08
CA ASP A 45 10.26 -8.00 -12.73
C ASP A 45 10.38 -9.00 -11.58
N VAL A 46 9.59 -8.79 -10.50
CA VAL A 46 9.53 -9.73 -9.35
C VAL A 46 9.02 -11.11 -9.75
N ALA A 47 8.18 -11.18 -10.78
CA ALA A 47 7.69 -12.43 -11.33
C ALA A 47 8.79 -13.23 -12.08
N ASN A 48 9.84 -12.58 -12.54
CA ASN A 48 10.95 -13.22 -13.25
C ASN A 48 12.10 -13.57 -12.29
N TYR A 49 12.16 -14.83 -11.90
CA TYR A 49 13.13 -15.31 -10.92
C TYR A 49 14.60 -15.03 -11.32
N ARG A 50 14.96 -15.19 -12.60
CA ARG A 50 16.33 -14.95 -13.08
C ARG A 50 16.71 -13.45 -13.00
N GLN A 51 15.76 -12.55 -13.23
CA GLN A 51 15.99 -11.12 -13.05
C GLN A 51 16.22 -10.78 -11.58
N LEU A 52 15.43 -11.38 -10.68
CA LEU A 52 15.63 -11.22 -9.23
C LEU A 52 17.01 -11.77 -8.78
N GLU A 53 17.43 -12.94 -9.26
CA GLU A 53 18.75 -13.48 -8.91
C GLU A 53 19.88 -12.47 -9.18
N ARG A 54 19.82 -11.74 -10.31
CA ARG A 54 20.80 -10.68 -10.64
C ARG A 54 20.72 -9.50 -9.68
N VAL A 55 19.53 -9.07 -9.28
CA VAL A 55 19.33 -8.00 -8.27
C VAL A 55 19.96 -8.40 -6.94
N PHE A 56 19.88 -9.67 -6.58
CA PHE A 56 20.38 -10.25 -5.34
C PHE A 56 21.79 -10.87 -5.48
N GLU A 57 22.54 -10.57 -6.50
CA GLU A 57 24.01 -10.79 -6.54
C GLU A 57 24.71 -9.98 -5.44
N GLN A 58 24.11 -8.83 -5.08
CA GLN A 58 24.51 -8.04 -3.91
C GLN A 58 23.74 -8.48 -2.66
N ASP A 59 24.37 -8.33 -1.49
CA ASP A 59 23.72 -8.55 -0.20
C ASP A 59 23.02 -7.28 0.27
N TYR A 60 21.85 -7.46 0.90
CA TYR A 60 21.07 -6.40 1.51
C TYR A 60 20.77 -6.76 2.96
N ASP A 61 20.78 -5.76 3.85
CA ASP A 61 20.36 -5.94 5.24
C ASP A 61 18.83 -6.04 5.33
N PHE A 62 18.14 -5.20 4.52
CA PHE A 62 16.68 -5.14 4.47
C PHE A 62 16.17 -5.12 3.04
N VAL A 63 15.02 -5.72 2.84
CA VAL A 63 14.24 -5.61 1.60
C VAL A 63 12.84 -5.14 1.94
N TYR A 64 12.44 -3.99 1.40
CA TYR A 64 11.04 -3.56 1.37
C TYR A 64 10.39 -4.11 0.10
N HIS A 65 9.49 -5.07 0.26
CA HIS A 65 8.77 -5.64 -0.87
C HIS A 65 7.45 -4.90 -1.08
N LEU A 66 7.49 -3.83 -1.88
CA LEU A 66 6.34 -2.99 -2.24
C LEU A 66 5.81 -3.30 -3.65
N ALA A 67 6.58 -3.99 -4.50
CA ALA A 67 6.16 -4.36 -5.84
C ALA A 67 4.91 -5.23 -5.78
N ALA A 68 3.83 -4.75 -6.39
CA ALA A 68 2.56 -5.46 -6.48
C ALA A 68 1.66 -4.81 -7.54
N GLU A 69 0.82 -5.61 -8.17
CA GLU A 69 -0.42 -5.12 -8.76
C GLU A 69 -1.42 -4.83 -7.64
N PHE A 70 -2.14 -3.72 -7.74
CA PHE A 70 -3.03 -3.27 -6.68
C PHE A 70 -4.40 -2.87 -7.23
N GLY A 71 -5.40 -2.91 -6.35
CA GLY A 71 -6.76 -2.51 -6.64
C GLY A 71 -7.66 -3.65 -7.13
N ARG A 72 -8.91 -3.59 -6.70
CA ARG A 72 -9.92 -4.59 -7.01
C ARG A 72 -10.18 -4.69 -8.51
N ILE A 73 -10.53 -3.57 -9.15
CA ILE A 73 -10.90 -3.53 -10.58
C ILE A 73 -9.73 -4.00 -11.45
N ASN A 74 -8.51 -3.59 -11.14
CA ASN A 74 -7.32 -4.07 -11.84
C ASN A 74 -7.17 -5.59 -11.75
N GLY A 75 -7.46 -6.17 -10.57
CA GLY A 75 -7.42 -7.61 -10.38
C GLY A 75 -8.48 -8.37 -11.17
N GLU A 76 -9.69 -7.82 -11.25
CA GLU A 76 -10.80 -8.39 -12.02
C GLU A 76 -10.52 -8.35 -13.53
N GLU A 77 -9.91 -7.28 -14.04
CA GLU A 77 -9.60 -7.12 -15.48
C GLU A 77 -8.31 -7.84 -15.90
N TYR A 78 -7.31 -7.94 -15.02
CA TYR A 78 -5.98 -8.47 -15.30
C TYR A 78 -5.55 -9.53 -14.29
N TYR A 79 -6.38 -10.56 -14.10
CA TYR A 79 -6.20 -11.62 -13.11
C TYR A 79 -4.83 -12.30 -13.19
N ASP A 80 -4.39 -12.69 -14.38
CA ASP A 80 -3.11 -13.40 -14.56
C ASP A 80 -1.93 -12.53 -14.14
N THR A 81 -1.95 -11.25 -14.50
CA THR A 81 -0.90 -10.29 -14.11
C THR A 81 -0.91 -10.05 -12.61
N LEU A 82 -2.11 -9.88 -12.02
CA LEU A 82 -2.27 -9.74 -10.57
C LEU A 82 -1.68 -10.94 -9.83
N TRP A 83 -2.07 -12.16 -10.24
CA TRP A 83 -1.61 -13.38 -9.59
C TRP A 83 -0.12 -13.60 -9.75
N THR A 84 0.39 -13.42 -10.96
CA THR A 84 1.80 -13.63 -11.29
C THR A 84 2.68 -12.63 -10.54
N THR A 85 2.33 -11.35 -10.53
CA THR A 85 3.10 -10.33 -9.81
C THR A 85 3.01 -10.52 -8.29
N ASN A 86 1.78 -10.65 -7.76
CA ASN A 86 1.59 -10.65 -6.31
C ASN A 86 1.99 -11.99 -5.69
N VAL A 87 1.52 -13.11 -6.22
CA VAL A 87 1.69 -14.42 -5.57
C VAL A 87 3.01 -15.05 -5.97
N ILE A 88 3.28 -15.16 -7.27
CA ILE A 88 4.53 -15.77 -7.76
C ILE A 88 5.71 -14.83 -7.46
N GLY A 89 5.56 -13.51 -7.69
CA GLY A 89 6.59 -12.53 -7.38
C GLY A 89 6.99 -12.54 -5.90
N THR A 90 6.03 -12.54 -4.99
CA THR A 90 6.31 -12.68 -3.54
C THR A 90 7.00 -14.02 -3.24
N ARG A 91 6.54 -15.12 -3.84
CA ARG A 91 7.19 -16.43 -3.69
C ARG A 91 8.64 -16.39 -4.13
N ASN A 92 8.95 -15.76 -5.25
CA ASN A 92 10.33 -15.62 -5.74
C ASN A 92 11.21 -14.87 -4.75
N VAL A 93 10.72 -13.76 -4.17
CA VAL A 93 11.43 -12.99 -3.14
C VAL A 93 11.70 -13.87 -1.90
N LEU A 94 10.73 -14.67 -1.47
CA LEU A 94 10.88 -15.58 -0.33
C LEU A 94 11.92 -16.68 -0.59
N GLU A 95 11.96 -17.26 -1.80
CA GLU A 95 12.97 -18.27 -2.17
C GLU A 95 14.40 -17.69 -2.17
N ILE A 96 14.55 -16.44 -2.60
CA ILE A 96 15.83 -15.74 -2.51
C ILE A 96 16.18 -15.44 -1.06
N GLN A 97 15.22 -14.93 -0.26
CA GLN A 97 15.42 -14.65 1.16
C GLN A 97 15.88 -15.90 1.93
N LYS A 98 15.34 -17.05 1.61
CA LYS A 98 15.77 -18.34 2.21
C LYS A 98 17.28 -18.57 2.07
N ARG A 99 17.88 -18.13 0.94
CA ARG A 99 19.32 -18.28 0.66
C ARG A 99 20.14 -17.11 1.17
N ARG A 100 19.67 -15.87 0.99
CA ARG A 100 20.40 -14.63 1.28
C ARG A 100 20.18 -14.07 2.70
N LYS A 101 19.13 -14.53 3.42
CA LYS A 101 18.87 -14.23 4.82
C LYS A 101 18.68 -12.74 5.18
N PHE A 102 18.29 -11.88 4.26
CA PHE A 102 17.94 -10.50 4.55
C PHE A 102 16.65 -10.40 5.40
N LYS A 103 16.47 -9.28 6.08
CA LYS A 103 15.22 -8.95 6.78
C LYS A 103 14.19 -8.43 5.76
N LEU A 104 13.04 -9.09 5.66
CA LEU A 104 11.99 -8.74 4.72
C LEU A 104 10.89 -7.94 5.40
N ILE A 105 10.56 -6.76 4.85
CA ILE A 105 9.41 -5.95 5.22
C ILE A 105 8.42 -6.04 4.06
N PHE A 106 7.33 -6.76 4.31
CA PHE A 106 6.31 -7.06 3.29
C PHE A 106 5.13 -6.09 3.35
N ALA A 107 4.79 -5.49 2.21
CA ALA A 107 3.59 -4.66 2.06
C ALA A 107 2.34 -5.54 1.86
N SER A 108 1.64 -5.78 2.95
CA SER A 108 0.29 -6.37 2.96
C SER A 108 -0.78 -5.28 2.80
N SER A 109 -2.04 -5.64 2.95
CA SER A 109 -3.17 -4.75 2.72
C SER A 109 -4.27 -4.93 3.75
N SER A 110 -5.04 -3.87 4.00
CA SER A 110 -6.29 -3.93 4.77
C SER A 110 -7.37 -4.77 4.08
N GLU A 111 -7.22 -5.08 2.80
CA GLU A 111 -8.18 -5.93 2.07
C GLU A 111 -8.25 -7.36 2.64
N ILE A 112 -7.20 -7.86 3.28
CA ILE A 112 -7.20 -9.21 3.87
C ILE A 112 -8.22 -9.41 4.99
N TYR A 113 -8.74 -8.33 5.58
CA TYR A 113 -9.78 -8.42 6.61
C TYR A 113 -11.16 -8.80 6.05
N GLY A 114 -11.35 -8.72 4.74
CA GLY A 114 -12.53 -9.19 4.04
C GLY A 114 -13.84 -8.68 4.65
N ASP A 115 -14.74 -9.61 5.00
CA ASP A 115 -16.07 -9.35 5.54
C ASP A 115 -16.12 -8.82 6.99
N LYS A 116 -14.97 -8.60 7.67
CA LYS A 116 -14.91 -8.19 9.09
C LYS A 116 -15.09 -6.68 9.31
N HIS A 117 -15.94 -6.04 8.54
CA HIS A 117 -16.17 -4.59 8.51
C HIS A 117 -16.92 -4.03 9.74
N GLN A 118 -17.49 -4.88 10.59
CA GLN A 118 -18.21 -4.45 11.80
C GLN A 118 -17.28 -4.18 13.00
N HIS A 119 -16.03 -4.55 12.90
CA HIS A 119 -15.04 -4.47 13.97
C HIS A 119 -14.02 -3.35 13.75
N VAL A 120 -13.40 -2.91 14.86
CA VAL A 120 -12.08 -2.30 14.78
C VAL A 120 -11.09 -3.40 14.41
N LEU A 121 -10.38 -3.24 13.31
CA LEU A 121 -9.59 -4.29 12.70
C LEU A 121 -8.24 -4.43 13.41
N SER A 122 -8.16 -5.36 14.37
CA SER A 122 -6.90 -5.76 15.02
C SER A 122 -6.15 -6.79 14.18
N GLU A 123 -4.83 -6.89 14.40
CA GLU A 123 -3.96 -7.73 13.57
C GLU A 123 -4.22 -9.23 13.69
N ASP A 124 -4.81 -9.67 14.79
CA ASP A 124 -5.11 -11.07 15.08
C ASP A 124 -6.41 -11.61 14.44
N ILE A 125 -7.30 -10.72 13.97
CA ILE A 125 -8.58 -11.11 13.34
C ILE A 125 -8.41 -12.20 12.27
N PRO A 126 -7.47 -12.10 11.30
CA PRO A 126 -7.34 -13.12 10.27
C PRO A 126 -6.87 -14.50 10.76
N LEU A 127 -6.34 -14.56 11.97
CA LEU A 127 -5.91 -15.82 12.59
C LEU A 127 -7.02 -16.46 13.45
N ASN A 128 -7.92 -15.66 13.99
CA ASN A 128 -8.92 -16.08 14.96
C ASN A 128 -10.32 -16.23 14.36
N HIS A 129 -10.55 -15.74 13.14
CA HIS A 129 -11.85 -15.75 12.49
C HIS A 129 -11.78 -16.31 11.08
N SER A 130 -12.85 -16.98 10.64
CA SER A 130 -13.05 -17.26 9.23
C SER A 130 -13.33 -15.96 8.49
N ILE A 131 -12.66 -15.72 7.36
CA ILE A 131 -12.76 -14.49 6.58
C ILE A 131 -13.19 -14.83 5.15
N ILE A 132 -14.20 -14.12 4.67
CA ILE A 132 -14.62 -14.18 3.27
C ILE A 132 -13.96 -13.02 2.53
N GLN A 133 -13.13 -13.33 1.54
CA GLN A 133 -12.52 -12.33 0.69
C GLN A 133 -13.50 -11.89 -0.40
N HIS A 134 -13.54 -10.59 -0.70
CA HIS A 134 -14.51 -10.01 -1.62
C HIS A 134 -13.98 -9.79 -3.04
N ASN A 135 -12.66 -9.88 -3.25
CA ASN A 135 -12.03 -9.66 -4.55
C ASN A 135 -10.68 -10.37 -4.66
N ASP A 136 -10.21 -10.57 -5.90
CA ASP A 136 -8.97 -11.31 -6.20
C ASP A 136 -7.72 -10.63 -5.62
N TYR A 137 -7.67 -9.30 -5.56
CA TYR A 137 -6.56 -8.61 -4.93
C TYR A 137 -6.45 -8.97 -3.43
N ALA A 138 -7.56 -8.99 -2.70
CA ALA A 138 -7.60 -9.41 -1.31
C ALA A 138 -7.12 -10.86 -1.14
N VAL A 139 -7.56 -11.76 -2.04
CA VAL A 139 -7.11 -13.16 -2.08
C VAL A 139 -5.59 -13.23 -2.24
N THR A 140 -5.00 -12.50 -3.21
CA THR A 140 -3.55 -12.54 -3.43
C THR A 140 -2.76 -12.03 -2.21
N LYS A 141 -3.22 -10.98 -1.55
CA LYS A 141 -2.55 -10.47 -0.33
C LYS A 141 -2.66 -11.44 0.84
N TRP A 142 -3.81 -12.09 1.01
CA TRP A 142 -3.97 -13.12 2.05
C TRP A 142 -3.12 -14.37 1.77
N VAL A 143 -3.10 -14.86 0.54
CA VAL A 143 -2.21 -15.96 0.12
C VAL A 143 -0.75 -15.62 0.41
N ASN A 144 -0.32 -14.39 0.18
CA ASN A 144 1.05 -13.97 0.48
C ASN A 144 1.37 -14.01 1.97
N GLU A 145 0.45 -13.57 2.84
CA GLU A 145 0.65 -13.71 4.29
C GLU A 145 0.75 -15.18 4.72
N ILE A 146 -0.08 -16.07 4.13
CA ILE A 146 0.00 -17.51 4.38
C ILE A 146 1.35 -18.08 3.91
N GLN A 147 1.84 -17.70 2.72
CA GLN A 147 3.16 -18.10 2.24
C GLN A 147 4.26 -17.66 3.22
N ILE A 148 4.22 -16.41 3.67
CA ILE A 148 5.18 -15.83 4.61
C ILE A 148 5.19 -16.61 5.91
N MET A 149 4.03 -16.82 6.54
CA MET A 149 3.92 -17.59 7.79
C MET A 149 4.48 -19.02 7.65
N ASN A 150 4.23 -19.66 6.51
CA ASN A 150 4.80 -20.99 6.22
C ASN A 150 6.32 -20.95 6.07
N PHE A 151 6.86 -19.90 5.44
CA PHE A 151 8.31 -19.72 5.29
C PHE A 151 8.99 -19.44 6.63
N GLU A 152 8.40 -18.58 7.44
CA GLU A 152 8.88 -18.31 8.80
C GLU A 152 8.94 -19.60 9.63
N LYS A 153 7.86 -20.38 9.64
CA LYS A 153 7.76 -21.63 10.38
C LYS A 153 8.77 -22.68 9.90
N ARG A 154 8.98 -22.79 8.57
CA ARG A 154 9.83 -23.85 7.98
C ARG A 154 11.31 -23.50 7.97
N PHE A 155 11.67 -22.24 7.80
CA PHE A 155 13.04 -21.81 7.50
C PHE A 155 13.59 -20.77 8.47
N GLY A 156 12.77 -20.27 9.41
CA GLY A 156 13.18 -19.23 10.39
C GLY A 156 13.54 -17.90 9.74
N ASN A 157 12.97 -17.59 8.56
CA ASN A 157 13.28 -16.38 7.85
C ASN A 157 12.71 -15.15 8.60
N PRO A 158 13.50 -14.07 8.80
CA PRO A 158 13.03 -12.87 9.48
C PRO A 158 12.15 -12.03 8.56
N ILE A 159 10.85 -12.04 8.78
CA ILE A 159 9.87 -11.30 7.98
C ILE A 159 8.96 -10.48 8.90
N MET A 160 8.64 -9.26 8.49
CA MET A 160 7.65 -8.40 9.14
C MET A 160 6.62 -7.97 8.11
N ARG A 161 5.34 -8.04 8.46
CA ARG A 161 4.22 -7.72 7.57
C ARG A 161 3.58 -6.39 7.99
N LEU A 162 3.36 -5.50 7.03
CA LEU A 162 2.72 -4.20 7.25
C LEU A 162 1.42 -4.15 6.42
N ARG A 163 0.27 -4.11 7.07
CA ARG A 163 -1.05 -4.00 6.44
C ARG A 163 -1.40 -2.54 6.24
N PHE A 164 -1.39 -2.10 5.00
CA PHE A 164 -1.63 -0.70 4.63
C PHE A 164 -3.10 -0.37 4.50
N PHE A 165 -3.50 0.78 5.07
CA PHE A 165 -4.84 1.34 4.98
C PHE A 165 -4.78 2.67 4.22
N ASN A 166 -5.41 2.74 3.06
CA ASN A 166 -5.72 3.90 2.21
C ASN A 166 -4.72 5.08 2.32
N ALA A 167 -3.47 4.84 1.97
CA ALA A 167 -2.49 5.90 1.78
C ALA A 167 -2.86 6.76 0.57
N TYR A 168 -2.74 8.08 0.66
CA TYR A 168 -2.99 9.02 -0.43
C TYR A 168 -2.06 10.21 -0.39
N GLY A 169 -1.91 10.93 -1.49
CA GLY A 169 -1.15 12.17 -1.55
C GLY A 169 -0.35 12.35 -2.84
N PRO A 170 0.55 13.34 -2.87
CA PRO A 170 1.44 13.61 -3.99
C PRO A 170 2.23 12.38 -4.43
N GLY A 171 2.35 12.19 -5.76
CA GLY A 171 3.04 11.03 -6.33
C GLY A 171 2.11 9.89 -6.73
N GLU A 172 0.82 9.94 -6.39
CA GLU A 172 -0.18 9.01 -6.90
C GLU A 172 -0.73 9.52 -8.24
N TYR A 173 -0.03 9.17 -9.33
CA TYR A 173 -0.46 9.54 -10.69
C TYR A 173 -1.76 8.84 -11.06
N TYR A 174 -2.66 9.57 -11.76
CA TYR A 174 -3.98 9.07 -12.14
C TYR A 174 -3.91 7.84 -13.03
N HIS A 175 -4.72 6.87 -12.67
CA HIS A 175 -5.10 5.69 -13.43
C HIS A 175 -6.44 5.18 -12.90
N ASN A 176 -7.25 4.51 -13.71
CA ASN A 176 -8.58 4.03 -13.30
C ASN A 176 -8.60 3.11 -12.07
N TYR A 177 -7.47 2.51 -11.73
CA TYR A 177 -7.32 1.56 -10.60
C TYR A 177 -6.75 2.20 -9.33
N ARG A 178 -6.58 3.53 -9.29
CA ARG A 178 -6.00 4.24 -8.15
C ARG A 178 -6.97 4.38 -6.96
N SER A 179 -6.47 4.93 -5.86
CA SER A 179 -7.29 5.19 -4.67
C SER A 179 -8.46 6.12 -4.97
N VAL A 180 -9.51 6.04 -4.17
CA VAL A 180 -10.68 6.93 -4.30
C VAL A 180 -10.29 8.40 -4.19
N VAL A 181 -9.26 8.76 -3.40
CA VAL A 181 -8.76 10.14 -3.30
C VAL A 181 -8.18 10.60 -4.63
N CYS A 182 -7.35 9.76 -5.25
CA CYS A 182 -6.75 10.04 -6.56
C CYS A 182 -7.83 10.15 -7.64
N LEU A 183 -8.74 9.16 -7.71
CA LEU A 183 -9.81 9.11 -8.71
C LEU A 183 -10.75 10.32 -8.61
N PHE A 184 -11.25 10.61 -7.42
CA PHE A 184 -12.20 11.72 -7.23
C PHE A 184 -11.53 13.07 -7.48
N THR A 185 -10.31 13.26 -7.00
CA THR A 185 -9.58 14.53 -7.21
C THR A 185 -9.33 14.78 -8.70
N TYR A 186 -8.82 13.77 -9.43
CA TYR A 186 -8.57 13.92 -10.87
C TYR A 186 -9.85 14.17 -11.65
N ARG A 187 -10.89 13.36 -11.40
CA ARG A 187 -12.17 13.48 -12.11
C ARG A 187 -12.86 14.79 -11.81
N ALA A 188 -12.85 15.25 -10.56
CA ALA A 188 -13.39 16.55 -10.18
C ALA A 188 -12.64 17.71 -10.87
N LEU A 189 -11.30 17.68 -10.91
CA LEU A 189 -10.48 18.68 -11.62
C LEU A 189 -10.85 18.80 -13.10
N HIS A 190 -11.15 17.68 -13.74
CA HIS A 190 -11.48 17.63 -15.17
C HIS A 190 -12.99 17.56 -15.46
N ARG A 191 -13.85 17.69 -14.45
CA ARG A 191 -15.32 17.58 -14.55
C ARG A 191 -15.78 16.28 -15.21
N ILE A 192 -15.06 15.18 -14.96
CA ILE A 192 -15.39 13.84 -15.44
C ILE A 192 -16.33 13.19 -14.42
N PRO A 193 -17.49 12.64 -14.84
CA PRO A 193 -18.42 11.96 -13.93
C PRO A 193 -17.75 10.83 -13.14
N TYR A 194 -18.14 10.68 -11.87
CA TYR A 194 -17.68 9.59 -11.02
C TYR A 194 -18.74 9.12 -10.01
N ASP A 195 -18.61 7.87 -9.59
CA ASP A 195 -19.55 7.20 -8.70
C ASP A 195 -19.09 7.31 -7.23
N VAL A 196 -20.02 7.67 -6.36
CA VAL A 196 -19.85 7.70 -4.91
C VAL A 196 -20.81 6.72 -4.28
N TYR A 197 -20.29 5.62 -3.73
CA TYR A 197 -21.10 4.64 -3.02
C TYR A 197 -21.38 5.12 -1.58
N LEU A 198 -22.66 5.24 -1.25
CA LEU A 198 -23.12 5.72 0.03
C LEU A 198 -22.95 4.66 1.14
N GLY A 199 -22.71 5.10 2.37
CA GLY A 199 -22.57 4.21 3.52
C GLY A 199 -21.17 3.61 3.73
N TYR A 200 -20.23 3.83 2.81
CA TYR A 200 -18.86 3.32 2.91
C TYR A 200 -17.96 4.28 3.70
N HIS A 201 -17.28 3.75 4.71
CA HIS A 201 -16.36 4.52 5.55
C HIS A 201 -14.95 3.95 5.48
N ARG A 202 -13.97 4.83 5.49
CA ARG A 202 -12.54 4.51 5.43
C ARG A 202 -11.76 5.37 6.42
N VAL A 203 -10.59 4.89 6.79
CA VAL A 203 -9.54 5.78 7.27
C VAL A 203 -8.67 6.18 6.10
N PHE A 204 -8.30 7.43 6.05
CA PHE A 204 -7.40 7.96 5.03
C PHE A 204 -6.11 8.41 5.73
N MET A 205 -4.97 8.13 5.12
CA MET A 205 -3.69 8.49 5.68
C MET A 205 -2.84 9.23 4.66
N TYR A 206 -2.52 10.48 4.97
CA TYR A 206 -1.69 11.28 4.08
C TYR A 206 -0.26 10.75 4.03
N ILE A 207 0.36 10.85 2.85
CA ILE A 207 1.66 10.21 2.57
C ILE A 207 2.77 10.69 3.50
N ASP A 208 2.76 11.96 3.93
CA ASP A 208 3.80 12.50 4.84
C ASP A 208 3.73 11.91 6.25
N ASP A 209 2.56 11.42 6.69
CA ASP A 209 2.43 10.63 7.93
C ASP A 209 2.78 9.15 7.71
N PHE A 210 2.54 8.64 6.48
CA PHE A 210 2.75 7.24 6.15
C PHE A 210 4.24 6.88 6.04
N ILE A 211 5.01 7.68 5.31
CA ILE A 211 6.40 7.40 5.00
C ILE A 211 7.33 7.32 6.22
N PRO A 212 7.23 8.22 7.22
CA PRO A 212 8.05 8.10 8.43
C PRO A 212 7.82 6.78 9.18
N SER A 213 6.56 6.33 9.28
CA SER A 213 6.23 5.04 9.92
C SER A 213 6.82 3.86 9.15
N LEU A 214 6.73 3.91 7.82
CA LEU A 214 7.31 2.88 6.96
C LEU A 214 8.85 2.85 7.08
N ALA A 215 9.49 4.02 7.13
CA ALA A 215 10.93 4.13 7.32
C ALA A 215 11.37 3.69 8.73
N ASN A 216 10.54 3.88 9.76
CA ASN A 216 10.82 3.41 11.13
C ASN A 216 10.81 1.87 11.22
N ALA A 217 10.14 1.19 10.30
CA ALA A 217 10.00 -0.27 10.32
C ALA A 217 11.34 -1.01 10.21
N CYS A 218 12.35 -0.47 9.51
CA CYS A 218 13.67 -1.11 9.48
C CYS A 218 14.45 -0.92 10.79
N ALA A 219 14.34 0.24 11.43
CA ALA A 219 15.00 0.50 12.71
C ALA A 219 14.36 -0.29 13.87
N ASN A 220 13.06 -0.57 13.79
CA ASN A 220 12.27 -1.26 14.80
C ASN A 220 11.74 -2.60 14.27
N PHE A 221 12.56 -3.32 13.52
CA PHE A 221 12.18 -4.57 12.88
C PHE A 221 11.91 -5.68 13.90
N ILE A 222 10.70 -6.24 13.89
CA ILE A 222 10.27 -7.34 14.74
C ILE A 222 9.92 -8.54 13.84
N PRO A 223 10.77 -9.58 13.77
CA PRO A 223 10.52 -10.74 12.92
C PRO A 223 9.29 -11.53 13.39
N GLY A 224 8.52 -12.05 12.44
CA GLY A 224 7.28 -12.82 12.67
C GLY A 224 6.05 -11.95 12.93
N ASP A 225 6.23 -10.66 13.12
CA ASP A 225 5.12 -9.78 13.53
C ASP A 225 4.39 -9.11 12.35
N VAL A 226 3.20 -8.61 12.64
CA VAL A 226 2.33 -7.91 11.69
C VAL A 226 1.77 -6.64 12.32
N PHE A 227 1.65 -5.56 11.55
CA PHE A 227 1.22 -4.25 12.02
C PHE A 227 0.25 -3.59 11.04
N ASN A 228 -0.80 -2.98 11.57
CA ASN A 228 -1.68 -2.10 10.82
C ASN A 228 -1.05 -0.70 10.70
N ILE A 229 -0.92 -0.20 9.47
CA ILE A 229 -0.43 1.14 9.18
C ILE A 229 -1.55 1.92 8.50
N GLY A 230 -2.20 2.79 9.25
CA GLY A 230 -3.38 3.53 8.80
C GLY A 230 -3.64 4.80 9.58
N GLY A 231 -4.57 5.63 9.08
CA GLY A 231 -5.00 6.86 9.72
C GLY A 231 -5.92 6.62 10.93
N THR A 232 -6.32 7.70 11.56
CA THR A 232 -7.25 7.70 12.71
C THR A 232 -8.62 8.26 12.36
N GLU A 233 -8.73 9.09 11.33
CA GLU A 233 -10.00 9.70 10.93
C GLU A 233 -10.84 8.72 10.13
N PHE A 234 -11.93 8.27 10.72
CA PHE A 234 -12.90 7.39 10.08
C PHE A 234 -14.00 8.23 9.42
N ARG A 235 -13.94 8.36 8.10
CA ARG A 235 -14.78 9.27 7.31
C ARG A 235 -15.50 8.51 6.21
N SER A 236 -16.68 9.00 5.84
CA SER A 236 -17.40 8.43 4.70
C SER A 236 -16.71 8.79 3.37
N VAL A 237 -16.90 7.93 2.37
CA VAL A 237 -16.43 8.23 0.99
C VAL A 237 -17.16 9.45 0.42
N LYS A 238 -18.41 9.69 0.88
CA LYS A 238 -19.15 10.92 0.53
C LYS A 238 -18.50 12.17 1.12
N ASP A 239 -18.10 12.16 2.41
CA ASP A 239 -17.41 13.30 3.03
C ASP A 239 -16.13 13.65 2.29
N LEU A 240 -15.40 12.65 1.79
CA LEU A 240 -14.22 12.85 0.95
C LEU A 240 -14.57 13.56 -0.36
N SER A 241 -15.63 13.10 -1.06
CA SER A 241 -16.09 13.73 -2.29
C SER A 241 -16.51 15.19 -2.05
N ASP A 242 -17.33 15.43 -1.01
CA ASP A 242 -17.80 16.76 -0.64
C ASP A 242 -16.63 17.72 -0.32
N LEU A 243 -15.60 17.22 0.37
CA LEU A 243 -14.40 17.99 0.70
C LEU A 243 -13.60 18.36 -0.56
N ILE A 244 -13.44 17.42 -1.49
CA ILE A 244 -12.76 17.67 -2.78
C ILE A 244 -13.51 18.72 -3.59
N LEU A 245 -14.84 18.57 -3.75
CA LEU A 245 -15.69 19.50 -4.49
C LEU A 245 -15.62 20.91 -3.87
N LYS A 246 -15.79 21.00 -2.55
CA LYS A 246 -15.65 22.27 -1.80
C LYS A 246 -14.29 22.93 -2.01
N SER A 247 -13.21 22.15 -1.97
CA SER A 247 -11.85 22.66 -2.16
C SER A 247 -11.59 23.16 -3.57
N LEU A 248 -12.38 22.69 -4.55
CA LEU A 248 -12.32 23.12 -5.95
C LEU A 248 -13.34 24.19 -6.31
N GLY A 249 -14.27 24.51 -5.39
CA GLY A 249 -15.38 25.45 -5.68
C GLY A 249 -16.39 24.87 -6.69
N LEU A 250 -16.62 23.56 -6.66
CA LEU A 250 -17.51 22.84 -7.56
C LEU A 250 -18.74 22.34 -6.83
N ASP A 251 -19.84 22.18 -7.59
CA ASP A 251 -21.03 21.44 -7.17
C ASP A 251 -20.89 19.94 -7.50
N ASP A 252 -21.89 19.15 -7.15
CA ASP A 252 -21.94 17.70 -7.35
C ASP A 252 -22.72 17.25 -8.61
N SER A 253 -22.95 18.15 -9.56
CA SER A 253 -23.77 17.89 -10.76
C SER A 253 -23.24 16.76 -11.66
N PHE A 254 -21.97 16.38 -11.49
CA PHE A 254 -21.32 15.28 -12.22
C PHE A 254 -20.99 14.09 -11.29
N VAL A 255 -21.54 14.05 -10.08
CA VAL A 255 -21.36 12.93 -9.14
C VAL A 255 -22.58 12.02 -9.17
N ASN A 256 -22.37 10.73 -9.39
CA ASN A 256 -23.41 9.73 -9.31
C ASN A 256 -23.40 9.09 -7.91
N TYR A 257 -24.47 9.25 -7.16
CA TYR A 257 -24.62 8.60 -5.85
C TYR A 257 -25.26 7.23 -6.01
N LEU A 258 -24.54 6.19 -5.60
CA LEU A 258 -24.95 4.79 -5.69
C LEU A 258 -25.14 4.18 -4.30
N PRO A 259 -26.14 3.28 -4.12
CA PRO A 259 -26.47 2.76 -2.80
C PRO A 259 -25.45 1.74 -2.28
N GLU A 260 -24.90 0.89 -3.14
CA GLU A 260 -24.07 -0.26 -2.74
C GLU A 260 -23.06 -0.67 -3.80
N ASP A 261 -21.90 -1.14 -3.36
CA ASP A 261 -20.92 -1.90 -4.15
C ASP A 261 -20.72 -3.28 -3.52
N LYS A 262 -21.33 -4.32 -4.08
CA LYS A 262 -21.34 -5.69 -3.54
C LYS A 262 -19.97 -6.34 -3.40
N HIS A 263 -18.97 -5.83 -4.10
CA HIS A 263 -17.61 -6.38 -4.12
C HIS A 263 -16.63 -5.58 -3.24
N ASN A 264 -17.17 -4.71 -2.38
CA ASN A 264 -16.36 -3.86 -1.52
C ASN A 264 -16.80 -3.97 -0.05
N VAL A 265 -15.85 -3.73 0.85
CA VAL A 265 -16.08 -3.77 2.30
C VAL A 265 -16.64 -2.43 2.77
N LEU A 266 -17.74 -2.44 3.52
CA LEU A 266 -18.41 -1.21 4.01
C LEU A 266 -17.50 -0.33 4.86
N ASN A 267 -16.81 -0.92 5.84
CA ASN A 267 -16.03 -0.18 6.83
C ASN A 267 -14.63 -0.78 6.95
N LYS A 268 -13.61 0.10 7.00
CA LYS A 268 -12.22 -0.29 7.27
C LYS A 268 -11.62 0.65 8.30
N ARG A 269 -11.67 0.23 9.56
CA ARG A 269 -11.12 0.98 10.70
C ARG A 269 -10.04 0.16 11.40
N PRO A 270 -8.75 0.50 11.25
CA PRO A 270 -7.67 -0.24 11.91
C PRO A 270 -7.59 0.06 13.41
N ASP A 271 -7.18 -0.93 14.18
CA ASP A 271 -6.44 -0.70 15.42
C ASP A 271 -4.96 -0.43 15.03
N ILE A 272 -4.42 0.70 15.44
CA ILE A 272 -3.04 1.11 15.16
C ILE A 272 -2.14 1.16 16.42
N GLU A 273 -2.65 0.76 17.57
CA GLU A 273 -1.92 0.88 18.84
C GLU A 273 -0.63 0.06 18.85
N LYS A 274 -0.62 -1.08 18.18
CA LYS A 274 0.56 -1.92 18.03
C LYS A 274 1.66 -1.20 17.24
N ALA A 275 1.33 -0.59 16.11
CA ALA A 275 2.25 0.20 15.30
C ALA A 275 2.70 1.49 16.01
N ARG A 276 1.79 2.12 16.77
CA ARG A 276 2.12 3.29 17.60
C ARG A 276 3.22 2.98 18.61
N LYS A 277 3.08 1.86 19.32
CA LYS A 277 4.08 1.42 20.32
C LYS A 277 5.40 0.98 19.69
N ALA A 278 5.33 0.25 18.56
CA ALA A 278 6.52 -0.32 17.92
C ALA A 278 7.32 0.70 17.11
N PHE A 279 6.66 1.58 16.38
CA PHE A 279 7.30 2.47 15.38
C PHE A 279 7.11 3.96 15.67
N GLY A 280 6.37 4.34 16.72
CA GLY A 280 5.94 5.71 16.92
C GLY A 280 4.94 6.17 15.85
N HIS A 281 4.14 5.23 15.27
CA HIS A 281 3.13 5.54 14.27
C HIS A 281 2.10 6.51 14.83
N ASN A 282 2.05 7.73 14.30
CA ASN A 282 1.21 8.80 14.83
C ASN A 282 0.73 9.73 13.71
N PRO A 283 -0.27 9.30 12.93
CA PRO A 283 -0.83 10.12 11.86
C PRO A 283 -1.51 11.37 12.46
N LYS A 284 -1.22 12.55 11.90
CA LYS A 284 -1.68 13.86 12.38
C LYS A 284 -2.34 14.69 11.29
N ILE A 285 -2.05 14.43 10.02
CA ILE A 285 -2.54 15.22 8.90
C ILE A 285 -3.98 14.81 8.61
N THR A 286 -4.91 15.73 8.82
CA THR A 286 -6.34 15.50 8.55
C THR A 286 -6.65 15.51 7.06
N LEU A 287 -7.85 15.03 6.67
CA LEU A 287 -8.32 15.12 5.29
C LEU A 287 -8.38 16.58 4.81
N GLU A 288 -8.82 17.48 5.67
CA GLU A 288 -8.91 18.92 5.39
C GLU A 288 -7.54 19.56 5.08
N GLN A 289 -6.47 18.98 5.61
CA GLN A 289 -5.09 19.42 5.34
C GLN A 289 -4.46 18.70 4.15
N GLY A 290 -4.70 17.40 4.00
CA GLY A 290 -4.06 16.55 2.98
C GLY A 290 -4.72 16.67 1.60
N VAL A 291 -6.04 16.78 1.53
CA VAL A 291 -6.77 16.89 0.26
C VAL A 291 -6.38 18.14 -0.53
N PRO A 292 -6.35 19.36 0.04
CA PRO A 292 -5.89 20.53 -0.71
C PRO A 292 -4.46 20.38 -1.25
N ARG A 293 -3.52 19.83 -0.48
CA ARG A 293 -2.14 19.57 -0.92
C ARG A 293 -2.09 18.57 -2.08
N THR A 294 -2.97 17.56 -2.06
CA THR A 294 -3.10 16.58 -3.16
C THR A 294 -3.66 17.23 -4.42
N ILE A 295 -4.66 18.10 -4.27
CA ILE A 295 -5.24 18.91 -5.37
C ILE A 295 -4.18 19.80 -6.01
N ASP A 296 -3.42 20.54 -5.20
CA ASP A 296 -2.37 21.47 -5.69
C ASP A 296 -1.29 20.70 -6.46
N TRP A 297 -0.88 19.53 -5.94
CA TRP A 297 0.04 18.66 -6.66
C TRP A 297 -0.56 18.16 -7.97
N MET A 298 -1.81 17.68 -8.00
CA MET A 298 -2.45 17.24 -9.23
C MET A 298 -2.57 18.37 -10.26
N LYS A 299 -2.93 19.58 -9.85
CA LYS A 299 -2.93 20.75 -10.74
C LYS A 299 -1.54 21.05 -11.34
N SER A 300 -0.48 20.75 -10.61
CA SER A 300 0.89 20.94 -11.13
C SER A 300 1.30 19.90 -12.17
N VAL A 301 0.70 18.71 -12.11
CA VAL A 301 1.02 17.55 -12.98
C VAL A 301 0.08 17.46 -14.18
N TYR A 302 -1.20 17.73 -13.96
CA TYR A 302 -2.27 17.63 -14.97
C TYR A 302 -2.79 19.05 -15.28
N LYS A 303 -2.20 19.66 -16.30
CA LYS A 303 -2.61 20.98 -16.80
C LYS A 303 -3.74 20.89 -17.80
#